data_709bf93e8799db370c9250423aa3ae50
#
_entry.id   709bf93e8799db370c9250423aa3ae50
#
_cell.length_a   1.000
_cell.length_b   1.000
_cell.length_c   1.000
_cell.angle_alpha   90.00
_cell.angle_beta   90.00
_cell.angle_gamma   90.00
#
_symmetry.space_group_name_H-M   'P 1'
#
loop_
_entity.id
_entity.type
_entity.pdbx_description
1 polymer ?
#
loop_
_entity_poly.entity_id
_entity_poly.type
_entity_poly.pdbx_seq_one_letter_code
_entity_poly.pdbx_strand_id
1 'polypeptide(L)'
;DRQTGKTAVAIDAIINQKGKDLICVYVAIGQKASTIVNVVRKLEEAGAMAYTIVVAASASDSPAMQYLSAYAGCTMGEYFRDRGEDSLIVYDDLSKQAVAYRQISLLLRRPPGREAFPGDVFYLHSRLLERAARVNEDYVEKFTKGAVKGKTGSLTALPVIETQAGDVSAFVPTNVISITDGQIFLETDLFNAGIRPAINAGISVSRVGGAAQTKIIKKLGGGVRLALAQYRELAAFAQFASDLDEATRKQLERGRLVTELMKQAQYAPLSVSEMAFTLFGVNNGYFDDVPVAKALAAEKALHKYMATKYADLTKRIEDTKDLSKDDEAALHAAVKDFKANGSY
;
A
#
# COMPACT_ATOMS: atom_id res chain seq x y z
N ASP A 1 12.79 6.53 -3.38
CA ASP A 1 13.39 7.86 -3.34
C ASP A 1 12.47 8.88 -2.64
N ARG A 2 12.97 10.08 -2.41
CA ARG A 2 12.18 11.15 -1.82
C ARG A 2 11.09 11.60 -2.77
N GLN A 3 9.94 12.03 -2.21
CA GLN A 3 8.81 12.62 -2.95
C GLN A 3 8.17 11.73 -4.02
N THR A 4 8.33 10.42 -3.93
CA THR A 4 7.68 9.44 -4.83
C THR A 4 6.29 9.00 -4.39
N GLY A 5 5.75 9.57 -3.30
CA GLY A 5 4.41 9.28 -2.81
C GLY A 5 4.32 8.23 -1.72
N LYS A 6 5.43 7.83 -1.07
CA LYS A 6 5.44 6.82 0.02
C LYS A 6 4.46 7.15 1.14
N THR A 7 4.54 8.35 1.69
CA THR A 7 3.64 8.84 2.74
C THR A 7 2.18 8.81 2.26
N ALA A 8 1.90 9.20 1.02
CA ALA A 8 0.53 9.20 0.49
C ALA A 8 -0.08 7.78 0.47
N VAL A 9 0.67 6.77 0.02
CA VAL A 9 0.22 5.37 0.05
C VAL A 9 -0.05 4.89 1.47
N ALA A 10 0.81 5.26 2.43
CA ALA A 10 0.62 4.91 3.83
C ALA A 10 -0.61 5.61 4.45
N ILE A 11 -0.83 6.88 4.12
CA ILE A 11 -2.03 7.62 4.56
C ILE A 11 -3.30 7.06 3.93
N ASP A 12 -3.27 6.65 2.67
CA ASP A 12 -4.40 5.96 2.02
C ASP A 12 -4.76 4.65 2.74
N ALA A 13 -3.76 3.90 3.21
CA ALA A 13 -4.00 2.70 4.02
C ALA A 13 -4.71 3.04 5.34
N ILE A 14 -4.38 4.15 6.00
CA ILE A 14 -5.06 4.63 7.22
C ILE A 14 -6.49 5.07 6.88
N ILE A 15 -6.67 5.92 5.87
CA ILE A 15 -7.99 6.43 5.47
C ILE A 15 -8.95 5.28 5.11
N ASN A 16 -8.44 4.25 4.46
CA ASN A 16 -9.22 3.06 4.09
C ASN A 16 -9.70 2.22 5.28
N GLN A 17 -9.28 2.52 6.51
CA GLN A 17 -9.78 1.85 7.72
C GLN A 17 -11.03 2.49 8.30
N LYS A 18 -11.53 3.58 7.71
CA LYS A 18 -12.77 4.24 8.15
C LYS A 18 -13.95 3.26 8.20
N GLY A 19 -14.61 3.19 9.35
CA GLY A 19 -15.74 2.28 9.57
C GLY A 19 -15.36 0.81 9.76
N LYS A 20 -14.06 0.49 9.84
CA LYS A 20 -13.56 -0.82 10.24
C LYS A 20 -13.11 -0.76 11.69
N ASP A 21 -13.18 -1.89 12.37
CA ASP A 21 -12.77 -2.01 13.78
C ASP A 21 -11.23 -2.19 13.86
N LEU A 22 -10.51 -1.11 13.54
CA LEU A 22 -9.05 -1.11 13.52
C LEU A 22 -8.50 0.26 13.95
N ILE A 23 -7.53 0.23 14.87
CA ILE A 23 -6.84 1.44 15.35
C ILE A 23 -5.54 1.64 14.55
N CYS A 24 -5.31 2.85 14.12
CA CYS A 24 -4.09 3.23 13.39
C CYS A 24 -3.13 4.02 14.28
N VAL A 25 -1.84 3.80 14.09
CA VAL A 25 -0.77 4.60 14.70
C VAL A 25 0.12 5.14 13.58
N TYR A 26 0.22 6.46 13.46
CA TYR A 26 1.14 7.09 12.52
C TYR A 26 2.32 7.68 13.29
N VAL A 27 3.52 7.17 13.01
CA VAL A 27 4.75 7.62 13.66
C VAL A 27 5.56 8.44 12.68
N ALA A 28 5.60 9.75 12.88
CA ALA A 28 6.42 10.68 12.11
C ALA A 28 7.81 10.80 12.75
N ILE A 29 8.86 10.41 12.03
CA ILE A 29 10.24 10.38 12.54
C ILE A 29 11.10 11.31 11.72
N GLY A 30 11.67 12.34 12.35
CA GLY A 30 12.60 13.28 11.73
C GLY A 30 12.03 14.04 10.54
N GLN A 31 10.72 14.22 10.47
CA GLN A 31 10.05 15.00 9.43
C GLN A 31 9.96 16.49 9.82
N LYS A 32 9.81 17.34 8.80
CA LYS A 32 9.52 18.77 9.06
C LYS A 32 8.15 18.91 9.73
N ALA A 33 8.05 19.79 10.71
CA ALA A 33 6.79 20.06 11.41
C ALA A 33 5.64 20.41 10.45
N SER A 34 5.89 21.17 9.38
CA SER A 34 4.89 21.48 8.35
C SER A 34 4.38 20.24 7.61
N THR A 35 5.23 19.23 7.39
CA THR A 35 4.82 17.95 6.78
C THR A 35 3.90 17.19 7.71
N ILE A 36 4.25 17.12 9.00
CA ILE A 36 3.44 16.45 10.03
C ILE A 36 2.05 17.10 10.13
N VAL A 37 2.00 18.44 10.20
CA VAL A 37 0.74 19.20 10.22
C VAL A 37 -0.11 18.91 8.99
N ASN A 38 0.49 18.84 7.80
CA ASN A 38 -0.23 18.51 6.57
C ASN A 38 -0.81 17.09 6.62
N VAL A 39 -0.08 16.12 7.14
CA VAL A 39 -0.59 14.74 7.31
C VAL A 39 -1.76 14.72 8.27
N VAL A 40 -1.63 15.34 9.44
CA VAL A 40 -2.72 15.43 10.43
C VAL A 40 -3.96 16.06 9.81
N ARG A 41 -3.80 17.20 9.12
CA ARG A 41 -4.93 17.85 8.43
C ARG A 41 -5.61 16.93 7.42
N LYS A 42 -4.85 16.16 6.64
CA LYS A 42 -5.42 15.18 5.69
C LYS A 42 -6.19 14.08 6.38
N LEU A 43 -5.70 13.58 7.50
CA LEU A 43 -6.41 12.61 8.33
C LEU A 43 -7.70 13.19 8.94
N GLU A 44 -7.66 14.45 9.37
CA GLU A 44 -8.84 15.18 9.88
C GLU A 44 -9.90 15.37 8.78
N GLU A 45 -9.50 15.88 7.60
CA GLU A 45 -10.38 16.07 6.45
C GLU A 45 -11.07 14.76 6.03
N ALA A 46 -10.37 13.62 6.12
CA ALA A 46 -10.92 12.31 5.84
C ALA A 46 -11.76 11.71 6.99
N GLY A 47 -11.76 12.36 8.17
CA GLY A 47 -12.38 11.84 9.39
C GLY A 47 -11.64 10.64 10.00
N ALA A 48 -10.36 10.46 9.67
CA ALA A 48 -9.55 9.34 10.12
C ALA A 48 -8.94 9.56 11.52
N MET A 49 -8.93 10.79 12.04
CA MET A 49 -8.41 11.08 13.38
C MET A 49 -9.21 10.40 14.51
N ALA A 50 -10.45 10.00 14.26
CA ALA A 50 -11.27 9.31 15.26
C ALA A 50 -10.69 7.93 15.67
N TYR A 51 -9.89 7.31 14.80
CA TYR A 51 -9.27 6.00 15.03
C TYR A 51 -7.75 6.02 14.82
N THR A 52 -7.11 7.22 14.78
CA THR A 52 -5.68 7.34 14.51
C THR A 52 -4.96 8.04 15.66
N ILE A 53 -3.89 7.45 16.16
CA ILE A 53 -2.94 8.02 17.09
C ILE A 53 -1.75 8.55 16.30
N VAL A 54 -1.36 9.80 16.52
CA VAL A 54 -0.18 10.40 15.89
C VAL A 54 0.93 10.55 16.92
N VAL A 55 2.08 9.92 16.64
CA VAL A 55 3.31 10.04 17.44
C VAL A 55 4.32 10.79 16.59
N ALA A 56 4.75 11.96 17.04
CA ALA A 56 5.62 12.82 16.26
C ALA A 56 6.94 13.12 17.00
N ALA A 57 8.03 12.87 16.30
CA ALA A 57 9.36 13.38 16.63
C ALA A 57 9.89 14.10 15.39
N SER A 58 9.85 15.43 15.42
CA SER A 58 10.19 16.29 14.27
C SER A 58 11.71 16.31 14.00
N ALA A 59 12.10 16.89 12.89
CA ALA A 59 13.52 17.07 12.56
C ALA A 59 14.26 18.02 13.53
N SER A 60 13.54 18.84 14.29
CA SER A 60 14.09 19.72 15.33
C SER A 60 14.22 19.05 16.70
N ASP A 61 13.63 17.87 16.89
CA ASP A 61 13.74 17.12 18.12
C ASP A 61 15.10 16.40 18.22
N SER A 62 15.51 16.08 19.44
CA SER A 62 16.77 15.38 19.67
C SER A 62 16.81 13.99 18.99
N PRO A 63 17.97 13.49 18.60
CA PRO A 63 18.11 12.15 18.06
C PRO A 63 17.53 11.07 18.98
N ALA A 64 17.62 11.27 20.30
CA ALA A 64 17.02 10.34 21.28
C ALA A 64 15.49 10.27 21.13
N MET A 65 14.82 11.40 20.94
CA MET A 65 13.37 11.43 20.72
C MET A 65 12.98 10.78 19.39
N GLN A 66 13.71 11.07 18.32
CA GLN A 66 13.51 10.43 17.01
C GLN A 66 13.72 8.91 17.07
N TYR A 67 14.70 8.46 17.85
CA TYR A 67 14.93 7.03 18.09
C TYR A 67 13.80 6.38 18.88
N LEU A 68 13.35 6.99 19.97
CA LEU A 68 12.36 6.42 20.88
C LEU A 68 10.93 6.44 20.33
N SER A 69 10.59 7.41 19.48
CA SER A 69 9.23 7.60 18.95
C SER A 69 8.68 6.34 18.26
N ALA A 70 9.53 5.62 17.50
CA ALA A 70 9.12 4.38 16.83
C ALA A 70 8.72 3.29 17.83
N TYR A 71 9.49 3.11 18.89
CA TYR A 71 9.21 2.12 19.95
C TYR A 71 7.98 2.52 20.77
N ALA A 72 7.83 3.81 21.08
CA ALA A 72 6.65 4.32 21.78
C ALA A 72 5.38 4.06 20.96
N GLY A 73 5.40 4.41 19.67
CA GLY A 73 4.27 4.13 18.78
C GLY A 73 3.96 2.63 18.65
N CYS A 74 4.99 1.80 18.56
CA CYS A 74 4.83 0.35 18.54
C CYS A 74 4.12 -0.16 19.80
N THR A 75 4.51 0.32 20.98
CA THR A 75 3.89 -0.06 22.25
C THR A 75 2.41 0.36 22.31
N MET A 76 2.07 1.51 21.73
CA MET A 76 0.67 1.92 21.61
C MET A 76 -0.14 0.96 20.71
N GLY A 77 0.44 0.52 19.59
CA GLY A 77 -0.19 -0.48 18.72
C GLY A 77 -0.33 -1.86 19.40
N GLU A 78 0.69 -2.29 20.14
CA GLU A 78 0.67 -3.53 20.92
C GLU A 78 -0.42 -3.53 21.99
N TYR A 79 -0.72 -2.40 22.59
CA TYR A 79 -1.80 -2.28 23.58
C TYR A 79 -3.13 -2.81 23.04
N PHE A 80 -3.46 -2.50 21.79
CA PHE A 80 -4.68 -2.98 21.15
C PHE A 80 -4.55 -4.46 20.76
N ARG A 81 -3.44 -4.86 20.12
CA ARG A 81 -3.15 -6.24 19.74
C ARG A 81 -3.29 -7.20 20.93
N ASP A 82 -2.67 -6.87 22.06
CA ASP A 82 -2.61 -7.74 23.22
C ASP A 82 -3.98 -7.84 23.96
N ARG A 83 -4.93 -6.96 23.60
CA ARG A 83 -6.32 -6.98 24.07
C ARG A 83 -7.30 -7.65 23.10
N GLY A 84 -6.79 -8.25 22.03
CA GLY A 84 -7.60 -8.94 21.03
C GLY A 84 -8.26 -8.00 20.03
N GLU A 85 -7.62 -6.86 19.74
CA GLU A 85 -8.03 -5.89 18.74
C GLU A 85 -7.01 -5.87 17.59
N ASP A 86 -7.39 -5.31 16.44
CA ASP A 86 -6.50 -5.15 15.32
C ASP A 86 -5.95 -3.72 15.25
N SER A 87 -4.67 -3.59 14.94
CA SER A 87 -4.01 -2.29 14.82
C SER A 87 -3.06 -2.25 13.61
N LEU A 88 -2.91 -1.05 13.04
CA LEU A 88 -2.00 -0.73 11.95
C LEU A 88 -1.02 0.35 12.41
N ILE A 89 0.27 0.12 12.23
CA ILE A 89 1.29 1.14 12.49
C ILE A 89 2.06 1.50 11.23
N VAL A 90 2.23 2.80 11.01
CA VAL A 90 3.07 3.35 9.95
C VAL A 90 4.28 4.03 10.59
N TYR A 91 5.49 3.65 10.16
CA TYR A 91 6.73 4.33 10.56
C TYR A 91 7.24 5.18 9.39
N ASP A 92 7.13 6.49 9.49
CA ASP A 92 7.52 7.42 8.43
C ASP A 92 8.60 8.41 8.90
N ASP A 93 9.92 8.11 8.75
CA ASP A 93 10.48 6.88 8.16
C ASP A 93 11.58 6.26 9.03
N LEU A 94 11.84 4.98 8.84
CA LEU A 94 12.89 4.26 9.57
C LEU A 94 14.30 4.59 9.10
N SER A 95 14.49 5.15 7.90
CA SER A 95 15.80 5.64 7.45
C SER A 95 16.28 6.78 8.36
N LYS A 96 15.39 7.69 8.74
CA LYS A 96 15.70 8.78 9.68
C LYS A 96 15.93 8.27 11.10
N GLN A 97 15.18 7.25 11.54
CA GLN A 97 15.47 6.59 12.81
C GLN A 97 16.87 5.99 12.84
N ALA A 98 17.30 5.32 11.76
CA ALA A 98 18.64 4.78 11.66
C ALA A 98 19.72 5.89 11.70
N VAL A 99 19.49 7.01 11.03
CA VAL A 99 20.39 8.18 11.08
C VAL A 99 20.48 8.75 12.49
N ALA A 100 19.36 8.89 13.19
CA ALA A 100 19.33 9.35 14.59
C ALA A 100 20.11 8.37 15.49
N TYR A 101 19.93 7.08 15.32
CA TYR A 101 20.68 6.06 16.07
C TYR A 101 22.18 6.07 15.75
N ARG A 102 22.55 6.27 14.49
CA ARG A 102 23.95 6.48 14.10
C ARG A 102 24.56 7.68 14.82
N GLN A 103 23.86 8.80 14.88
CA GLN A 103 24.32 10.00 15.57
C GLN A 103 24.54 9.74 17.07
N ILE A 104 23.59 9.08 17.74
CA ILE A 104 23.73 8.71 19.15
C ILE A 104 24.95 7.80 19.35
N SER A 105 25.13 6.80 18.50
CA SER A 105 26.22 5.83 18.59
C SER A 105 27.59 6.47 18.41
N LEU A 106 27.72 7.41 17.47
CA LEU A 106 28.95 8.17 17.25
C LEU A 106 29.29 9.09 18.42
N LEU A 107 28.28 9.76 19.00
CA LEU A 107 28.46 10.57 20.21
C LEU A 107 28.92 9.74 21.41
N LEU A 108 28.45 8.51 21.51
CA LEU A 108 28.87 7.53 22.51
C LEU A 108 30.19 6.86 22.17
N ARG A 109 30.90 7.31 21.11
CA ARG A 109 32.17 6.75 20.62
C ARG A 109 32.14 5.26 20.33
N ARG A 110 30.98 4.73 19.91
CA ARG A 110 30.91 3.35 19.43
C ARG A 110 31.62 3.22 18.09
N PRO A 111 32.32 2.13 17.81
CA PRO A 111 33.04 1.95 16.55
C PRO A 111 32.02 1.92 15.38
N PRO A 112 32.26 2.72 14.33
CA PRO A 112 31.38 2.71 13.15
C PRO A 112 31.67 1.49 12.27
N GLY A 113 30.58 0.95 11.67
CA GLY A 113 30.64 -0.06 10.63
C GLY A 113 30.35 0.52 9.23
N ARG A 114 29.67 -0.26 8.39
CA ARG A 114 29.29 0.15 7.03
C ARG A 114 28.47 1.43 7.06
N GLU A 115 28.79 2.40 6.21
CA GLU A 115 28.13 3.71 6.09
C GLU A 115 28.11 4.49 7.44
N ALA A 116 29.10 4.22 8.29
CA ALA A 116 29.21 4.76 9.66
C ALA A 116 28.06 4.36 10.61
N PHE A 117 27.22 3.41 10.26
CA PHE A 117 26.23 2.85 11.16
C PHE A 117 26.89 1.97 12.23
N PRO A 118 26.33 1.91 13.45
CA PRO A 118 26.79 0.98 14.46
C PRO A 118 26.49 -0.48 14.05
N GLY A 119 27.27 -1.44 14.56
CA GLY A 119 27.13 -2.85 14.21
C GLY A 119 25.76 -3.47 14.54
N ASP A 120 25.00 -2.85 15.45
CA ASP A 120 23.69 -3.30 15.89
C ASP A 120 22.52 -2.58 15.19
N VAL A 121 22.74 -1.89 14.06
CA VAL A 121 21.67 -1.23 13.32
C VAL A 121 20.64 -2.20 12.75
N PHE A 122 21.03 -3.42 12.41
CA PHE A 122 20.07 -4.46 12.04
C PHE A 122 19.11 -4.76 13.20
N TYR A 123 19.66 -4.92 14.40
CA TYR A 123 18.89 -5.16 15.62
C TYR A 123 17.98 -3.98 15.99
N LEU A 124 18.36 -2.74 15.65
CA LEU A 124 17.50 -1.57 15.79
C LEU A 124 16.11 -1.79 15.13
N HIS A 125 16.11 -2.26 13.89
CA HIS A 125 14.89 -2.44 13.11
C HIS A 125 14.25 -3.81 13.35
N SER A 126 15.02 -4.88 13.50
CA SER A 126 14.45 -6.22 13.70
C SER A 126 13.66 -6.31 15.01
N ARG A 127 14.19 -5.83 16.12
CA ARG A 127 13.46 -5.83 17.40
C ARG A 127 12.24 -4.89 17.42
N LEU A 128 12.12 -3.95 16.48
CA LEU A 128 10.94 -3.12 16.30
C LEU A 128 9.91 -3.83 15.42
N LEU A 129 10.34 -4.34 14.26
CA LEU A 129 9.44 -4.87 13.24
C LEU A 129 8.91 -6.27 13.58
N GLU A 130 9.69 -7.11 14.29
CA GLU A 130 9.24 -8.41 14.79
C GLU A 130 8.14 -8.31 15.87
N ARG A 131 7.89 -7.13 16.41
CA ARG A 131 6.75 -6.85 17.28
C ARG A 131 5.42 -6.79 16.53
N ALA A 132 5.45 -6.57 15.21
CA ALA A 132 4.29 -6.70 14.34
C ALA A 132 3.94 -8.18 14.16
N ALA A 133 2.85 -8.60 14.80
CA ALA A 133 2.45 -10.00 14.85
C ALA A 133 0.94 -10.15 15.02
N ARG A 134 0.44 -11.33 14.70
CA ARG A 134 -0.90 -11.77 15.11
C ARG A 134 -0.77 -12.71 16.30
N VAL A 135 -1.47 -12.39 17.39
CA VAL A 135 -1.51 -13.20 18.59
C VAL A 135 -2.77 -14.06 18.62
N ASN A 136 -2.64 -15.27 19.18
CA ASN A 136 -3.75 -16.22 19.31
C ASN A 136 -4.65 -15.92 20.52
N GLU A 137 -5.75 -16.63 20.62
CA GLU A 137 -6.74 -16.48 21.70
C GLU A 137 -6.14 -16.75 23.08
N ASP A 138 -5.30 -17.77 23.22
CA ASP A 138 -4.66 -18.14 24.49
C ASP A 138 -3.73 -17.02 25.00
N TYR A 139 -3.00 -16.38 24.10
CA TYR A 139 -2.16 -15.23 24.45
C TYR A 139 -3.01 -14.07 24.98
N VAL A 140 -4.08 -13.71 24.26
CA VAL A 140 -4.99 -12.62 24.64
C VAL A 140 -5.67 -12.90 25.98
N GLU A 141 -6.17 -14.12 26.19
CA GLU A 141 -6.79 -14.50 27.45
C GLU A 141 -5.80 -14.40 28.60
N LYS A 142 -4.58 -14.91 28.43
CA LYS A 142 -3.53 -14.84 29.43
C LYS A 142 -3.11 -13.40 29.74
N PHE A 143 -2.90 -12.57 28.70
CA PHE A 143 -2.49 -11.17 28.85
C PHE A 143 -3.55 -10.35 29.56
N THR A 144 -4.83 -10.56 29.23
CA THR A 144 -5.97 -9.85 29.84
C THR A 144 -6.44 -10.49 31.15
N LYS A 145 -5.74 -11.50 31.66
CA LYS A 145 -6.10 -12.25 32.90
C LYS A 145 -7.53 -12.79 32.84
N GLY A 146 -7.95 -13.28 31.69
CA GLY A 146 -9.27 -13.85 31.44
C GLY A 146 -10.38 -12.84 31.17
N ALA A 147 -10.08 -11.55 31.09
CA ALA A 147 -11.08 -10.51 30.79
C ALA A 147 -11.57 -10.57 29.32
N VAL A 148 -10.73 -11.01 28.39
CA VAL A 148 -11.06 -11.18 26.97
C VAL A 148 -10.80 -12.64 26.59
N LYS A 149 -11.82 -13.29 26.01
CA LYS A 149 -11.77 -14.71 25.59
C LYS A 149 -12.22 -14.85 24.14
N GLY A 150 -11.64 -15.84 23.42
CA GLY A 150 -12.03 -16.19 22.07
C GLY A 150 -11.74 -15.09 21.03
N LYS A 151 -10.78 -14.20 21.32
CA LYS A 151 -10.35 -13.14 20.39
C LYS A 151 -8.87 -13.25 20.07
N THR A 152 -8.55 -13.02 18.82
CA THR A 152 -7.17 -12.83 18.35
C THR A 152 -6.92 -11.34 18.17
N GLY A 153 -5.68 -10.88 18.28
CA GLY A 153 -5.30 -9.50 18.00
C GLY A 153 -4.18 -9.44 17.00
N SER A 154 -4.05 -8.32 16.27
CA SER A 154 -2.96 -8.14 15.32
C SER A 154 -2.37 -6.74 15.37
N LEU A 155 -1.07 -6.65 15.04
CA LEU A 155 -0.36 -5.41 14.74
C LEU A 155 0.30 -5.56 13.38
N THR A 156 -0.18 -4.81 12.40
CA THR A 156 0.40 -4.75 11.05
C THR A 156 1.29 -3.51 10.94
N ALA A 157 2.54 -3.69 10.52
CA ALA A 157 3.48 -2.58 10.36
C ALA A 157 3.74 -2.26 8.88
N LEU A 158 3.69 -0.97 8.55
CA LEU A 158 4.09 -0.40 7.27
C LEU A 158 5.30 0.52 7.48
N PRO A 159 6.54 -0.02 7.45
CA PRO A 159 7.73 0.80 7.54
C PRO A 159 8.00 1.51 6.21
N VAL A 160 8.19 2.82 6.27
CA VAL A 160 8.66 3.62 5.14
C VAL A 160 10.17 3.71 5.19
N ILE A 161 10.83 3.46 4.05
CA ILE A 161 12.27 3.56 3.87
C ILE A 161 12.55 4.52 2.72
N GLU A 162 13.57 5.36 2.85
CA GLU A 162 14.10 6.18 1.77
C GLU A 162 15.27 5.47 1.08
N THR A 163 15.25 5.43 -0.26
CA THR A 163 16.39 5.07 -1.09
C THR A 163 17.01 6.32 -1.70
N GLN A 164 18.29 6.24 -2.05
CA GLN A 164 18.98 7.28 -2.83
C GLN A 164 19.19 6.76 -4.24
N ALA A 165 18.71 7.49 -5.24
CA ALA A 165 18.79 7.12 -6.66
C ALA A 165 18.28 5.68 -6.96
N GLY A 166 17.25 5.23 -6.27
CA GLY A 166 16.65 3.90 -6.45
C GLY A 166 17.49 2.74 -5.90
N ASP A 167 18.61 3.01 -5.20
CA ASP A 167 19.50 1.96 -4.70
C ASP A 167 18.87 1.19 -3.52
N VAL A 168 18.26 0.04 -3.86
CA VAL A 168 17.72 -0.91 -2.87
C VAL A 168 18.81 -1.79 -2.22
N SER A 169 20.05 -1.76 -2.74
CA SER A 169 21.18 -2.53 -2.22
C SER A 169 21.94 -1.80 -1.10
N ALA A 170 21.58 -0.55 -0.81
CA ALA A 170 22.08 0.21 0.32
C ALA A 170 21.83 -0.51 1.65
N PHE A 171 22.60 -0.18 2.68
CA PHE A 171 22.64 -0.94 3.91
C PHE A 171 21.30 -1.00 4.67
N VAL A 172 20.65 0.13 4.88
CA VAL A 172 19.36 0.18 5.61
C VAL A 172 18.22 -0.47 4.83
N PRO A 173 18.01 -0.16 3.52
CA PRO A 173 17.01 -0.85 2.72
C PRO A 173 17.15 -2.36 2.73
N THR A 174 18.36 -2.88 2.51
CA THR A 174 18.63 -4.33 2.49
C THR A 174 18.26 -5.00 3.82
N ASN A 175 18.60 -4.36 4.95
CA ASN A 175 18.26 -4.86 6.26
C ASN A 175 16.73 -4.95 6.45
N VAL A 176 16.01 -3.88 6.12
CA VAL A 176 14.56 -3.83 6.33
C VAL A 176 13.82 -4.79 5.39
N ILE A 177 14.25 -4.91 4.13
CA ILE A 177 13.69 -5.91 3.19
C ILE A 177 13.88 -7.34 3.73
N SER A 178 15.00 -7.63 4.39
CA SER A 178 15.25 -8.97 4.95
C SER A 178 14.37 -9.29 6.16
N ILE A 179 14.00 -8.28 6.95
CA ILE A 179 13.15 -8.41 8.14
C ILE A 179 11.67 -8.52 7.77
N THR A 180 11.22 -7.73 6.78
CA THR A 180 9.80 -7.62 6.40
C THR A 180 9.35 -8.73 5.45
N ASP A 181 8.04 -8.90 5.29
CA ASP A 181 7.42 -9.89 4.39
C ASP A 181 7.35 -9.42 2.94
N GLY A 182 8.15 -8.46 2.56
CA GLY A 182 8.23 -7.93 1.20
C GLY A 182 8.35 -6.42 1.18
N GLN A 183 8.29 -5.87 -0.03
CA GLN A 183 8.39 -4.42 -0.26
C GLN A 183 7.44 -3.95 -1.36
N ILE A 184 6.93 -2.74 -1.20
CA ILE A 184 6.28 -1.96 -2.23
C ILE A 184 7.29 -0.91 -2.69
N PHE A 185 7.78 -1.02 -3.93
CA PHE A 185 8.80 -0.14 -4.47
C PHE A 185 8.15 0.98 -5.29
N LEU A 186 8.40 2.24 -4.89
CA LEU A 186 7.97 3.43 -5.62
C LEU A 186 9.16 4.01 -6.39
N GLU A 187 8.99 4.16 -7.70
CA GLU A 187 10.04 4.54 -8.64
C GLU A 187 9.87 5.99 -9.09
N THR A 188 10.99 6.72 -9.10
CA THR A 188 11.01 8.15 -9.47
C THR A 188 10.62 8.36 -10.93
N ASP A 189 11.08 7.49 -11.83
CA ASP A 189 10.80 7.61 -13.27
C ASP A 189 9.30 7.42 -13.56
N LEU A 190 8.65 6.46 -12.89
CA LEU A 190 7.20 6.29 -12.98
C LEU A 190 6.44 7.51 -12.44
N PHE A 191 6.91 8.08 -11.32
CA PHE A 191 6.31 9.27 -10.73
C PHE A 191 6.40 10.48 -11.68
N ASN A 192 7.57 10.69 -12.29
CA ASN A 192 7.81 11.77 -13.25
C ASN A 192 7.04 11.55 -14.56
N ALA A 193 6.84 10.30 -14.98
CA ALA A 193 5.99 9.93 -16.11
C ALA A 193 4.49 10.09 -15.84
N GLY A 194 4.10 10.56 -14.63
CA GLY A 194 2.69 10.76 -14.26
C GLY A 194 1.94 9.48 -13.91
N ILE A 195 2.64 8.37 -13.69
CA ILE A 195 2.06 7.12 -13.18
C ILE A 195 2.00 7.22 -11.66
N ARG A 196 0.81 7.38 -11.11
CA ARG A 196 0.59 7.57 -9.67
C ARG A 196 -0.57 6.71 -9.18
N PRO A 197 -0.33 5.88 -8.14
CA PRO A 197 0.91 5.70 -7.40
C PRO A 197 2.04 5.12 -8.26
N ALA A 198 3.28 5.55 -8.00
CA ALA A 198 4.45 5.20 -8.79
C ALA A 198 5.00 3.80 -8.44
N ILE A 199 4.13 2.83 -8.29
CA ILE A 199 4.47 1.46 -7.85
C ILE A 199 5.06 0.67 -9.00
N ASN A 200 6.30 0.22 -8.84
CA ASN A 200 6.91 -0.74 -9.75
C ASN A 200 6.53 -2.17 -9.35
N ALA A 201 5.55 -2.75 -10.05
CA ALA A 201 5.06 -4.11 -9.79
C ALA A 201 6.10 -5.22 -10.08
N GLY A 202 7.15 -4.93 -10.85
CA GLY A 202 8.22 -5.89 -11.18
C GLY A 202 9.19 -6.10 -10.02
N ILE A 203 9.53 -5.01 -9.29
CA ILE A 203 10.49 -5.03 -8.17
C ILE A 203 9.76 -5.20 -6.83
N SER A 204 8.47 -4.86 -6.76
CA SER A 204 7.66 -5.08 -5.57
C SER A 204 7.39 -6.56 -5.35
N VAL A 205 7.63 -7.03 -4.12
CA VAL A 205 7.50 -8.46 -3.76
C VAL A 205 6.68 -8.59 -2.49
N SER A 206 5.81 -9.59 -2.44
CA SER A 206 5.17 -10.05 -1.21
C SER A 206 5.53 -11.52 -0.97
N ARG A 207 6.10 -11.83 0.21
CA ARG A 207 6.41 -13.22 0.62
C ARG A 207 5.14 -13.97 1.01
N VAL A 208 4.11 -13.27 1.47
CA VAL A 208 2.79 -13.85 1.81
C VAL A 208 1.98 -14.11 0.54
N GLY A 209 2.09 -13.21 -0.44
CA GLY A 209 1.49 -13.34 -1.77
C GLY A 209 -0.04 -13.48 -1.73
N GLY A 210 -0.56 -14.38 -2.54
CA GLY A 210 -1.99 -14.60 -2.68
C GLY A 210 -2.73 -15.10 -1.44
N ALA A 211 -2.02 -15.54 -0.39
CA ALA A 211 -2.64 -15.92 0.87
C ALA A 211 -3.21 -14.71 1.65
N ALA A 212 -2.63 -13.52 1.44
CA ALA A 212 -3.10 -12.28 2.06
C ALA A 212 -4.19 -11.56 1.26
N GLN A 213 -4.46 -11.98 0.02
CA GLN A 213 -5.46 -11.35 -0.85
C GLN A 213 -6.86 -11.87 -0.56
N THR A 214 -7.86 -11.00 -0.73
CA THR A 214 -9.25 -11.45 -0.83
C THR A 214 -9.41 -12.38 -2.04
N LYS A 215 -10.36 -13.31 -1.99
CA LYS A 215 -10.53 -14.30 -3.05
C LYS A 215 -10.76 -13.66 -4.43
N ILE A 216 -11.57 -12.59 -4.48
CA ILE A 216 -11.86 -11.89 -5.73
C ILE A 216 -10.61 -11.21 -6.31
N ILE A 217 -9.81 -10.53 -5.49
CA ILE A 217 -8.58 -9.88 -5.95
C ILE A 217 -7.53 -10.91 -6.36
N LYS A 218 -7.43 -12.04 -5.66
CA LYS A 218 -6.56 -13.15 -6.07
C LYS A 218 -6.96 -13.73 -7.44
N LYS A 219 -8.28 -13.85 -7.70
CA LYS A 219 -8.82 -14.37 -8.97
C LYS A 219 -8.54 -13.40 -10.13
N LEU A 220 -8.71 -12.10 -9.91
CA LEU A 220 -8.66 -11.08 -10.98
C LEU A 220 -7.28 -10.43 -11.16
N GLY A 221 -6.49 -10.30 -10.10
CA GLY A 221 -5.24 -9.53 -10.13
C GLY A 221 -4.12 -10.16 -10.95
N GLY A 222 -4.11 -11.48 -11.11
CA GLY A 222 -3.06 -12.19 -11.85
C GLY A 222 -2.98 -11.78 -13.32
N GLY A 223 -4.12 -11.62 -14.00
CA GLY A 223 -4.19 -11.22 -15.40
C GLY A 223 -3.60 -9.84 -15.66
N VAL A 224 -3.90 -8.89 -14.79
CA VAL A 224 -3.39 -7.50 -14.90
C VAL A 224 -1.88 -7.45 -14.68
N ARG A 225 -1.35 -8.19 -13.70
CA ARG A 225 0.10 -8.26 -13.46
C ARG A 225 0.85 -8.79 -14.67
N LEU A 226 0.33 -9.83 -15.29
CA LEU A 226 0.90 -10.40 -16.52
C LEU A 226 0.88 -9.40 -17.68
N ALA A 227 -0.27 -8.73 -17.89
CA ALA A 227 -0.41 -7.72 -18.95
C ALA A 227 0.57 -6.55 -18.77
N LEU A 228 0.77 -6.07 -17.53
CA LEU A 228 1.73 -5.01 -17.24
C LEU A 228 3.18 -5.45 -17.43
N ALA A 229 3.53 -6.70 -17.11
CA ALA A 229 4.87 -7.24 -17.34
C ALA A 229 5.16 -7.33 -18.85
N GLN A 230 4.25 -7.91 -19.63
CA GLN A 230 4.35 -7.99 -21.08
C GLN A 230 4.45 -6.60 -21.74
N TYR A 231 3.64 -5.65 -21.27
CA TYR A 231 3.69 -4.27 -21.78
C TYR A 231 5.07 -3.63 -21.58
N ARG A 232 5.69 -3.81 -20.40
CA ARG A 232 7.02 -3.24 -20.13
C ARG A 232 8.10 -3.79 -21.05
N GLU A 233 8.09 -5.10 -21.31
CA GLU A 233 9.01 -5.74 -22.25
C GLU A 233 8.79 -5.22 -23.67
N LEU A 234 7.54 -5.20 -24.14
CA LEU A 234 7.21 -4.72 -25.47
C LEU A 234 7.49 -3.21 -25.65
N ALA A 235 7.24 -2.39 -24.62
CA ALA A 235 7.50 -0.94 -24.69
C ALA A 235 8.99 -0.63 -24.81
N ALA A 236 9.86 -1.44 -24.18
CA ALA A 236 11.31 -1.31 -24.36
C ALA A 236 11.75 -1.66 -25.78
N PHE A 237 11.20 -2.70 -26.37
CA PHE A 237 11.44 -3.09 -27.77
C PHE A 237 10.91 -2.06 -28.77
N ALA A 238 9.73 -1.50 -28.52
CA ALA A 238 9.06 -0.56 -29.43
C ALA A 238 9.84 0.74 -29.61
N GLN A 239 10.76 1.09 -28.69
CA GLN A 239 11.64 2.26 -28.85
C GLN A 239 12.69 2.08 -29.95
N PHE A 240 13.01 0.85 -30.33
CA PHE A 240 14.07 0.54 -31.30
C PHE A 240 13.52 -0.04 -32.63
N ALA A 241 12.24 -0.39 -32.68
CA ALA A 241 11.64 -0.99 -33.87
C ALA A 241 10.95 0.06 -34.73
N SER A 242 11.36 0.14 -36.02
CA SER A 242 10.76 1.06 -36.98
C SER A 242 9.38 0.60 -37.48
N ASP A 243 9.14 -0.72 -37.51
CA ASP A 243 7.86 -1.33 -37.90
C ASP A 243 7.41 -2.36 -36.89
N LEU A 244 6.25 -2.12 -36.29
CA LEU A 244 5.58 -3.05 -35.38
C LEU A 244 4.43 -3.73 -36.14
N ASP A 245 4.31 -5.05 -35.98
CA ASP A 245 3.15 -5.78 -36.47
C ASP A 245 1.86 -5.37 -35.73
N GLU A 246 0.71 -5.65 -36.33
CA GLU A 246 -0.60 -5.23 -35.79
C GLU A 246 -0.88 -5.85 -34.41
N ALA A 247 -0.44 -7.09 -34.17
CA ALA A 247 -0.65 -7.78 -32.90
C ALA A 247 0.15 -7.11 -31.76
N THR A 248 1.41 -6.80 -32.01
CA THR A 248 2.28 -6.09 -31.05
C THR A 248 1.75 -4.68 -30.77
N ARG A 249 1.25 -3.98 -31.79
CA ARG A 249 0.64 -2.66 -31.61
C ARG A 249 -0.59 -2.72 -30.70
N LYS A 250 -1.50 -3.68 -30.92
CA LYS A 250 -2.67 -3.90 -30.06
C LYS A 250 -2.29 -4.23 -28.61
N GLN A 251 -1.25 -5.06 -28.42
CA GLN A 251 -0.75 -5.36 -27.07
C GLN A 251 -0.19 -4.13 -26.36
N LEU A 252 0.52 -3.25 -27.08
CA LEU A 252 1.04 -1.99 -26.55
C LEU A 252 -0.10 -1.03 -26.18
N GLU A 253 -1.11 -0.89 -27.02
CA GLU A 253 -2.28 -0.05 -26.75
C GLU A 253 -3.04 -0.55 -25.51
N ARG A 254 -3.26 -1.87 -25.43
CA ARG A 254 -3.87 -2.50 -24.24
C ARG A 254 -3.03 -2.27 -22.98
N GLY A 255 -1.72 -2.43 -23.07
CA GLY A 255 -0.81 -2.18 -21.94
C GLY A 255 -0.83 -0.72 -21.47
N ARG A 256 -0.92 0.24 -22.39
CA ARG A 256 -1.10 1.67 -22.06
C ARG A 256 -2.43 1.90 -21.34
N LEU A 257 -3.51 1.32 -21.84
CA LEU A 257 -4.84 1.42 -21.25
C LEU A 257 -4.86 0.84 -19.82
N VAL A 258 -4.29 -0.36 -19.63
CA VAL A 258 -4.17 -1.00 -18.31
C VAL A 258 -3.34 -0.13 -17.36
N THR A 259 -2.23 0.43 -17.83
CA THR A 259 -1.40 1.35 -17.03
C THR A 259 -2.17 2.59 -16.60
N GLU A 260 -3.01 3.15 -17.49
CA GLU A 260 -3.86 4.29 -17.17
C GLU A 260 -4.92 3.95 -16.12
N LEU A 261 -5.58 2.80 -16.25
CA LEU A 261 -6.59 2.31 -15.29
C LEU A 261 -6.01 1.95 -13.91
N MET A 262 -4.68 1.73 -13.80
CA MET A 262 -4.03 1.52 -12.51
C MET A 262 -3.65 2.83 -11.80
N LYS A 263 -3.86 4.00 -12.41
CA LYS A 263 -3.66 5.28 -11.75
C LYS A 263 -4.78 5.57 -10.76
N GLN A 264 -4.41 6.15 -9.64
CA GLN A 264 -5.34 6.47 -8.56
C GLN A 264 -5.01 7.84 -7.98
N ALA A 265 -6.04 8.62 -7.66
CA ALA A 265 -5.85 9.90 -6.97
C ALA A 265 -5.38 9.67 -5.53
N GLN A 266 -4.62 10.61 -5.00
CA GLN A 266 -4.21 10.58 -3.59
C GLN A 266 -5.44 10.76 -2.68
N TYR A 267 -5.43 10.07 -1.55
CA TYR A 267 -6.47 10.15 -0.52
C TYR A 267 -7.87 9.74 -1.01
N ALA A 268 -7.89 8.87 -2.01
CA ALA A 268 -9.10 8.32 -2.60
C ALA A 268 -8.99 6.79 -2.75
N PRO A 269 -8.96 6.03 -1.64
CA PRO A 269 -8.91 4.58 -1.70
C PRO A 269 -10.18 4.02 -2.33
N LEU A 270 -10.03 2.98 -3.16
CA LEU A 270 -11.12 2.25 -3.77
C LEU A 270 -11.60 1.12 -2.86
N SER A 271 -12.91 0.83 -2.89
CA SER A 271 -13.47 -0.36 -2.26
C SER A 271 -13.03 -1.64 -2.99
N VAL A 272 -13.21 -2.80 -2.36
CA VAL A 272 -12.88 -4.09 -2.99
C VAL A 272 -13.75 -4.33 -4.22
N SER A 273 -15.02 -3.95 -4.18
CA SER A 273 -15.95 -4.06 -5.30
C SER A 273 -15.54 -3.17 -6.48
N GLU A 274 -15.17 -1.90 -6.23
CA GLU A 274 -14.69 -1.00 -7.29
C GLU A 274 -13.42 -1.53 -7.95
N MET A 275 -12.43 -1.97 -7.16
CA MET A 275 -11.22 -2.60 -7.71
C MET A 275 -11.56 -3.84 -8.54
N ALA A 276 -12.50 -4.66 -8.07
CA ALA A 276 -12.93 -5.86 -8.78
C ALA A 276 -13.58 -5.53 -10.12
N PHE A 277 -14.41 -4.50 -10.21
CA PHE A 277 -15.06 -4.09 -11.45
C PHE A 277 -14.05 -3.63 -12.48
N THR A 278 -13.07 -2.83 -12.10
CA THR A 278 -11.98 -2.41 -12.99
C THR A 278 -11.15 -3.59 -13.47
N LEU A 279 -10.68 -4.44 -12.54
CA LEU A 279 -9.87 -5.62 -12.88
C LEU A 279 -10.64 -6.62 -13.76
N PHE A 280 -11.92 -6.83 -13.48
CA PHE A 280 -12.80 -7.70 -14.28
C PHE A 280 -12.99 -7.14 -15.70
N GLY A 281 -13.23 -5.84 -15.81
CA GLY A 281 -13.37 -5.16 -17.09
C GLY A 281 -12.11 -5.25 -17.94
N VAL A 282 -10.94 -5.05 -17.33
CA VAL A 282 -9.64 -5.19 -17.99
C VAL A 282 -9.39 -6.61 -18.47
N ASN A 283 -9.59 -7.62 -17.59
CA ASN A 283 -9.33 -9.01 -17.93
C ASN A 283 -10.21 -9.52 -19.07
N ASN A 284 -11.45 -9.05 -19.17
CA ASN A 284 -12.42 -9.47 -20.18
C ASN A 284 -12.47 -8.55 -21.40
N GLY A 285 -11.53 -7.58 -21.53
CA GLY A 285 -11.44 -6.71 -22.70
C GLY A 285 -12.56 -5.68 -22.84
N TYR A 286 -13.32 -5.41 -21.78
CA TYR A 286 -14.42 -4.43 -21.83
C TYR A 286 -13.98 -2.97 -21.97
N PHE A 287 -12.70 -2.69 -21.74
CA PHE A 287 -12.10 -1.36 -21.94
C PHE A 287 -11.31 -1.24 -23.24
N ASP A 288 -11.14 -2.31 -24.02
CA ASP A 288 -10.22 -2.33 -25.17
C ASP A 288 -10.62 -1.35 -26.29
N ASP A 289 -11.89 -0.95 -26.36
CA ASP A 289 -12.44 0.04 -27.30
C ASP A 289 -12.47 1.48 -26.73
N VAL A 290 -12.05 1.65 -25.47
CA VAL A 290 -12.05 2.96 -24.81
C VAL A 290 -10.73 3.69 -25.12
N PRO A 291 -10.76 4.92 -25.63
CA PRO A 291 -9.55 5.70 -25.81
C PRO A 291 -8.81 5.90 -24.47
N VAL A 292 -7.49 5.76 -24.46
CA VAL A 292 -6.67 5.86 -23.24
C VAL A 292 -6.94 7.15 -22.46
N ALA A 293 -7.14 8.29 -23.16
CA ALA A 293 -7.45 9.57 -22.54
C ALA A 293 -8.81 9.59 -21.77
N LYS A 294 -9.71 8.65 -22.08
CA LYS A 294 -11.02 8.52 -21.43
C LYS A 294 -11.09 7.36 -20.45
N ALA A 295 -10.02 6.59 -20.28
CA ALA A 295 -10.00 5.39 -19.46
C ALA A 295 -10.47 5.62 -18.03
N LEU A 296 -9.90 6.62 -17.34
CA LEU A 296 -10.29 6.96 -15.95
C LEU A 296 -11.72 7.53 -15.84
N ALA A 297 -12.21 8.21 -16.88
CA ALA A 297 -13.58 8.68 -16.92
C ALA A 297 -14.56 7.51 -17.05
N ALA A 298 -14.24 6.55 -17.94
CA ALA A 298 -15.01 5.33 -18.14
C ALA A 298 -15.03 4.45 -16.88
N GLU A 299 -13.90 4.31 -16.18
CA GLU A 299 -13.79 3.60 -14.92
C GLU A 299 -14.73 4.22 -13.85
N LYS A 300 -14.63 5.52 -13.63
CA LYS A 300 -15.49 6.23 -12.68
C LYS A 300 -16.97 6.12 -13.03
N ALA A 301 -17.30 6.20 -14.32
CA ALA A 301 -18.67 6.01 -14.79
C ALA A 301 -19.16 4.58 -14.54
N LEU A 302 -18.32 3.57 -14.76
CA LEU A 302 -18.62 2.17 -14.44
C LEU A 302 -18.90 2.00 -12.94
N HIS A 303 -18.01 2.49 -12.07
CA HIS A 303 -18.19 2.40 -10.61
C HIS A 303 -19.52 3.04 -10.17
N LYS A 304 -19.82 4.24 -10.66
CA LYS A 304 -21.09 4.92 -10.38
C LYS A 304 -22.31 4.15 -10.89
N TYR A 305 -22.20 3.60 -12.09
CA TYR A 305 -23.28 2.81 -12.70
C TYR A 305 -23.57 1.53 -11.89
N MET A 306 -22.50 0.83 -11.49
CA MET A 306 -22.63 -0.36 -10.65
C MET A 306 -23.22 -0.05 -9.27
N ALA A 307 -22.79 1.02 -8.63
CA ALA A 307 -23.30 1.45 -7.33
C ALA A 307 -24.78 1.86 -7.38
N THR A 308 -25.27 2.40 -8.51
CA THR A 308 -26.67 2.85 -8.65
C THR A 308 -27.60 1.78 -9.17
N LYS A 309 -27.25 1.11 -10.26
CA LYS A 309 -28.15 0.15 -10.95
C LYS A 309 -27.99 -1.28 -10.45
N TYR A 310 -26.81 -1.64 -9.98
CA TYR A 310 -26.47 -2.97 -9.49
C TYR A 310 -26.00 -2.96 -8.02
N ALA A 311 -26.68 -2.16 -7.19
CA ALA A 311 -26.32 -1.96 -5.78
C ALA A 311 -26.27 -3.28 -4.99
N ASP A 312 -27.20 -4.20 -5.23
CA ASP A 312 -27.23 -5.50 -4.53
C ASP A 312 -26.01 -6.38 -4.91
N LEU A 313 -25.63 -6.40 -6.18
CA LEU A 313 -24.44 -7.11 -6.64
C LEU A 313 -23.16 -6.48 -6.05
N THR A 314 -23.08 -5.15 -6.09
CA THR A 314 -21.97 -4.39 -5.51
C THR A 314 -21.81 -4.68 -4.03
N LYS A 315 -22.91 -4.62 -3.27
CA LYS A 315 -22.91 -4.93 -1.83
C LYS A 315 -22.51 -6.37 -1.56
N ARG A 316 -23.05 -7.34 -2.30
CA ARG A 316 -22.72 -8.75 -2.12
C ARG A 316 -21.24 -9.03 -2.37
N ILE A 317 -20.64 -8.46 -3.43
CA ILE A 317 -19.20 -8.57 -3.71
C ILE A 317 -18.38 -7.90 -2.61
N GLU A 318 -18.81 -6.72 -2.11
CA GLU A 318 -18.10 -6.04 -1.04
C GLU A 318 -18.14 -6.81 0.28
N ASP A 319 -19.26 -7.44 0.61
CA ASP A 319 -19.43 -8.21 1.86
C ASP A 319 -18.69 -9.56 1.81
N THR A 320 -18.85 -10.31 0.71
CA THR A 320 -18.25 -11.65 0.56
C THR A 320 -16.79 -11.63 0.18
N LYS A 321 -16.34 -10.57 -0.52
CA LYS A 321 -14.99 -10.42 -1.11
C LYS A 321 -14.57 -11.63 -1.95
N ASP A 322 -15.58 -12.27 -2.56
CA ASP A 322 -15.46 -13.44 -3.44
C ASP A 322 -16.20 -13.19 -4.75
N LEU A 323 -15.95 -14.02 -5.76
CA LEU A 323 -16.63 -14.00 -7.04
C LEU A 323 -17.14 -15.41 -7.35
N SER A 324 -18.39 -15.67 -7.00
CA SER A 324 -19.10 -16.90 -7.36
C SER A 324 -19.32 -16.97 -8.89
N LYS A 325 -19.65 -18.14 -9.41
CA LYS A 325 -20.00 -18.28 -10.84
C LYS A 325 -21.22 -17.47 -11.23
N ASP A 326 -22.21 -17.37 -10.32
CA ASP A 326 -23.44 -16.62 -10.55
C ASP A 326 -23.14 -15.11 -10.52
N ASP A 327 -22.31 -14.64 -9.60
CA ASP A 327 -21.87 -13.25 -9.55
C ASP A 327 -21.00 -12.87 -10.76
N GLU A 328 -20.18 -13.80 -11.25
CA GLU A 328 -19.38 -13.59 -12.47
C GLU A 328 -20.29 -13.42 -13.70
N ALA A 329 -21.33 -14.26 -13.83
CA ALA A 329 -22.32 -14.12 -14.90
C ALA A 329 -23.12 -12.82 -14.78
N ALA A 330 -23.53 -12.46 -13.56
CA ALA A 330 -24.22 -11.19 -13.28
C ALA A 330 -23.31 -9.97 -13.59
N LEU A 331 -22.04 -10.06 -13.27
CA LEU A 331 -21.06 -9.00 -13.55
C LEU A 331 -20.83 -8.83 -15.05
N HIS A 332 -20.73 -9.93 -15.81
CA HIS A 332 -20.70 -9.87 -17.27
C HIS A 332 -21.94 -9.17 -17.86
N ALA A 333 -23.14 -9.48 -17.37
CA ALA A 333 -24.36 -8.83 -17.81
C ALA A 333 -24.38 -7.34 -17.45
N ALA A 334 -23.96 -6.98 -16.22
CA ALA A 334 -23.93 -5.61 -15.76
C ALA A 334 -22.93 -4.74 -16.53
N VAL A 335 -21.74 -5.24 -16.82
CA VAL A 335 -20.72 -4.50 -17.59
C VAL A 335 -21.16 -4.34 -19.05
N LYS A 336 -21.79 -5.36 -19.67
CA LYS A 336 -22.38 -5.24 -21.01
C LYS A 336 -23.48 -4.21 -21.05
N ASP A 337 -24.35 -4.18 -20.03
CA ASP A 337 -25.42 -3.19 -19.92
C ASP A 337 -24.84 -1.76 -19.76
N PHE A 338 -23.78 -1.60 -18.96
CA PHE A 338 -23.04 -0.34 -18.89
C PHE A 338 -22.49 0.09 -20.25
N LYS A 339 -21.87 -0.83 -21.00
CA LYS A 339 -21.33 -0.54 -22.33
C LYS A 339 -22.41 -0.11 -23.34
N ALA A 340 -23.62 -0.64 -23.22
CA ALA A 340 -24.76 -0.31 -24.09
C ALA A 340 -25.45 1.02 -23.71
N ASN A 341 -25.55 1.32 -22.42
CA ASN A 341 -26.40 2.39 -21.89
C ASN A 341 -25.66 3.45 -21.06
N GLY A 342 -24.41 3.21 -20.71
CA GLY A 342 -23.57 4.15 -19.96
C GLY A 342 -22.97 5.22 -20.85
N SER A 343 -22.70 6.40 -20.25
CA SER A 343 -22.00 7.51 -20.90
C SER A 343 -20.77 7.92 -20.08
N TYR A 344 -19.64 8.17 -20.74
CA TYR A 344 -18.38 8.60 -20.13
C TYR A 344 -17.58 9.57 -21.02
#